data_cdc11129001da7c5847d02dc2896355f
#
_entry.id   cdc11129001da7c5847d02dc2896355f
#
_cell.length_a   1.000
_cell.length_b   1.000
_cell.length_c   1.000
_cell.angle_alpha   90.00
_cell.angle_beta   90.00
_cell.angle_gamma   90.00
#
_symmetry.space_group_name_H-M   'P 1'
#
loop_
_entity.id
_entity.type
_entity.pdbx_description
1 polymer ?
#
loop_
_entity_poly.entity_id
_entity_poly.type
_entity_poly.pdbx_seq_one_letter_code
_entity_poly.pdbx_strand_id
1 'polypeptide(L)'
;EDGGLELTLRDVPVPQPSGDEVLIRVEATPINPSDLAVMLSVADSNAFAPLGYGARAEIPEALRRHVAVRAGKPLPIGNEGAGTVVAAGDDPAAQALIGKTVAAAGGGFYTQYRLLRARDCLVFPDGTAAEEAASSFVNPMTALGMVGTMRREGYKGLVHTAAASNLGQMLVKLTLSEGVPLVNIVRSQTQALLLRELGATHVVDSSAPDFMAQL
;
A
#
# COMPACT_ATOMS: atom_id res chain seq x y z
N GLU A 1 18.09 11.19 17.72
CA GLU A 1 18.48 11.64 19.07
C GLU A 1 18.36 13.17 19.22
N ASP A 2 18.53 13.90 18.12
CA ASP A 2 18.44 15.36 18.04
C ASP A 2 17.00 15.88 17.76
N GLY A 3 16.02 14.99 17.69
CA GLY A 3 14.62 15.34 17.48
C GLY A 3 14.21 15.50 16.02
N GLY A 4 15.08 15.19 15.06
CA GLY A 4 14.79 15.29 13.64
C GLY A 4 14.32 13.96 13.02
N LEU A 5 13.52 14.05 11.97
CA LEU A 5 13.19 12.96 11.06
C LEU A 5 13.91 13.20 9.73
N GLU A 6 14.70 12.23 9.30
CA GLU A 6 15.42 12.29 8.04
C GLU A 6 14.87 11.27 7.03
N LEU A 7 14.62 11.73 5.82
CA LEU A 7 14.34 10.91 4.64
C LEU A 7 15.57 10.96 3.75
N THR A 8 16.24 9.82 3.55
CA THR A 8 17.50 9.77 2.80
C THR A 8 17.53 8.60 1.83
N LEU A 9 18.25 8.74 0.73
CA LEU A 9 18.66 7.64 -0.12
C LEU A 9 19.97 7.06 0.43
N ARG A 10 20.07 5.73 0.43
CA ARG A 10 21.29 5.02 0.87
C ARG A 10 21.67 3.95 -0.14
N ASP A 11 22.94 3.89 -0.47
CA ASP A 11 23.50 2.75 -1.17
C ASP A 11 23.67 1.58 -0.20
N VAL A 12 23.17 0.43 -0.59
CA VAL A 12 23.28 -0.82 0.16
C VAL A 12 23.76 -1.93 -0.77
N PRO A 13 24.57 -2.90 -0.28
CA PRO A 13 24.95 -4.04 -1.09
C PRO A 13 23.72 -4.80 -1.60
N VAL A 14 23.73 -5.21 -2.88
CA VAL A 14 22.69 -6.09 -3.41
C VAL A 14 22.82 -7.45 -2.74
N PRO A 15 21.76 -7.93 -2.05
CA PRO A 15 21.82 -9.21 -1.34
C PRO A 15 21.87 -10.38 -2.33
N GLN A 16 22.46 -11.50 -1.90
CA GLN A 16 22.47 -12.73 -2.67
C GLN A 16 21.41 -13.69 -2.14
N PRO A 17 20.52 -14.23 -3.00
CA PRO A 17 19.50 -15.18 -2.58
C PRO A 17 20.12 -16.55 -2.25
N SER A 18 19.55 -17.23 -1.25
CA SER A 18 19.92 -18.58 -0.82
C SER A 18 18.67 -19.41 -0.53
N GLY A 19 18.76 -20.74 -0.65
CA GLY A 19 17.62 -21.63 -0.38
C GLY A 19 16.37 -21.25 -1.14
N ASP A 20 15.28 -20.96 -0.41
CA ASP A 20 13.96 -20.58 -0.94
C ASP A 20 13.81 -19.07 -1.28
N GLU A 21 14.92 -18.31 -1.26
CA GLU A 21 14.87 -16.88 -1.53
C GLU A 21 14.97 -16.54 -3.02
N VAL A 22 14.35 -15.43 -3.39
CA VAL A 22 14.43 -14.81 -4.72
C VAL A 22 14.85 -13.35 -4.59
N LEU A 23 15.64 -12.87 -5.54
CA LEU A 23 15.98 -11.46 -5.70
C LEU A 23 15.11 -10.85 -6.77
N ILE A 24 14.31 -9.86 -6.39
CA ILE A 24 13.46 -9.11 -7.31
C ILE A 24 14.16 -7.80 -7.66
N ARG A 25 14.29 -7.52 -8.96
CA ARG A 25 14.53 -6.15 -9.43
C ARG A 25 13.19 -5.44 -9.38
N VAL A 26 13.02 -4.52 -8.42
CA VAL A 26 11.78 -3.77 -8.24
C VAL A 26 11.65 -2.74 -9.37
N GLU A 27 10.52 -2.76 -10.06
CA GLU A 27 10.24 -1.92 -11.22
C GLU A 27 9.08 -0.95 -10.95
N ALA A 28 8.15 -1.34 -10.08
CA ALA A 28 7.04 -0.50 -9.68
C ALA A 28 6.65 -0.70 -8.21
N THR A 29 6.27 0.39 -7.56
CA THR A 29 5.75 0.38 -6.19
C THR A 29 4.73 1.51 -6.04
N PRO A 30 3.54 1.25 -5.46
CA PRO A 30 2.56 2.30 -5.22
C PRO A 30 2.95 3.16 -4.03
N ILE A 31 2.35 4.35 -3.94
CA ILE A 31 2.41 5.18 -2.75
C ILE A 31 1.07 5.05 -2.03
N ASN A 32 1.06 4.29 -0.96
CA ASN A 32 -0.11 4.14 -0.10
C ASN A 32 -0.11 5.19 1.04
N PRO A 33 -1.27 5.59 1.59
CA PRO A 33 -1.31 6.45 2.78
C PRO A 33 -0.49 5.91 3.96
N SER A 34 -0.40 4.59 4.10
CA SER A 34 0.44 3.93 5.11
C SER A 34 1.94 4.12 4.88
N ASP A 35 2.40 4.25 3.63
CA ASP A 35 3.78 4.61 3.32
C ASP A 35 4.08 6.04 3.77
N LEU A 36 3.17 6.98 3.48
CA LEU A 36 3.28 8.36 3.94
C LEU A 36 3.30 8.45 5.46
N ALA A 37 2.47 7.65 6.15
CA ALA A 37 2.47 7.59 7.61
C ALA A 37 3.81 7.11 8.19
N VAL A 38 4.50 6.20 7.52
CA VAL A 38 5.85 5.77 7.90
C VAL A 38 6.88 6.84 7.57
N MET A 39 6.83 7.43 6.38
CA MET A 39 7.79 8.44 5.90
C MET A 39 7.72 9.72 6.71
N LEU A 40 6.53 10.28 6.86
CA LEU A 40 6.34 11.59 7.48
C LEU A 40 6.18 11.48 9.01
N SER A 41 5.72 10.30 9.47
CA SER A 41 5.49 10.04 10.89
C SER A 41 4.60 11.12 11.51
N VAL A 42 5.12 11.83 12.52
CA VAL A 42 4.45 12.94 13.23
C VAL A 42 5.02 14.31 12.87
N ALA A 43 5.92 14.37 11.87
CA ALA A 43 6.45 15.63 11.38
C ALA A 43 5.42 16.37 10.52
N ASP A 44 5.48 17.69 10.52
CA ASP A 44 4.70 18.49 9.57
C ASP A 44 5.27 18.30 8.16
N SER A 45 4.44 17.85 7.22
CA SER A 45 4.82 17.64 5.82
C SER A 45 5.35 18.91 5.14
N ASN A 46 4.98 20.10 5.61
CA ASN A 46 5.44 21.37 5.08
C ASN A 46 6.76 21.85 5.69
N ALA A 47 7.23 21.20 6.76
CA ALA A 47 8.45 21.58 7.48
C ALA A 47 9.72 20.89 6.95
N PHE A 48 9.61 20.05 5.92
CA PHE A 48 10.78 19.36 5.36
C PHE A 48 11.67 20.32 4.58
N ALA A 49 12.92 20.43 5.01
CA ALA A 49 13.98 21.15 4.31
C ALA A 49 14.90 20.16 3.58
N PRO A 50 15.47 20.53 2.41
CA PRO A 50 16.43 19.69 1.71
C PRO A 50 17.66 19.36 2.58
N LEU A 51 18.12 18.10 2.51
CA LEU A 51 19.32 17.63 3.18
C LEU A 51 20.05 16.64 2.24
N GLY A 52 21.09 17.09 1.54
CA GLY A 52 21.79 16.24 0.57
C GLY A 52 20.85 15.64 -0.48
N TYR A 53 20.83 14.31 -0.59
CA TYR A 53 19.90 13.55 -1.44
C TYR A 53 18.60 13.19 -0.71
N GLY A 54 18.17 13.99 0.24
CA GLY A 54 16.99 13.71 1.04
C GLY A 54 16.39 14.99 1.60
N ALA A 55 15.65 14.83 2.68
CA ALA A 55 15.01 15.94 3.39
C ALA A 55 14.95 15.65 4.89
N ARG A 56 14.90 16.71 5.69
CA ARG A 56 14.81 16.64 7.14
C ARG A 56 13.72 17.56 7.65
N ALA A 57 12.97 17.09 8.64
CA ALA A 57 12.03 17.91 9.42
C ALA A 57 12.24 17.71 10.92
N GLU A 58 12.00 18.75 11.70
CA GLU A 58 12.00 18.63 13.16
C GLU A 58 10.68 18.00 13.64
N ILE A 59 10.78 17.07 14.60
CA ILE A 59 9.63 16.51 15.28
C ILE A 59 9.30 17.40 16.47
N PRO A 60 8.05 17.91 16.58
CA PRO A 60 7.61 18.67 17.74
C PRO A 60 7.91 17.93 19.05
N GLU A 61 8.46 18.60 20.03
CA GLU A 61 8.89 17.98 21.29
C GLU A 61 7.79 17.14 21.96
N ALA A 62 6.56 17.65 21.96
CA ALA A 62 5.41 16.95 22.52
C ALA A 62 5.10 15.60 21.84
N LEU A 63 5.56 15.40 20.58
CA LEU A 63 5.33 14.20 19.77
C LEU A 63 6.52 13.23 19.75
N ARG A 64 7.71 13.63 20.22
CA ARG A 64 8.93 12.80 20.19
C ARG A 64 8.75 11.46 20.91
N ARG A 65 7.98 11.43 22.00
CA ARG A 65 7.68 10.18 22.73
C ARG A 65 6.99 9.12 21.87
N HIS A 66 6.18 9.53 20.88
CA HIS A 66 5.44 8.60 20.01
C HIS A 66 6.34 7.88 19.00
N VAL A 67 7.51 8.43 18.73
CA VAL A 67 8.47 7.88 17.76
C VAL A 67 9.77 7.39 18.43
N ALA A 68 9.87 7.48 19.74
CA ALA A 68 11.09 7.13 20.48
C ALA A 68 11.59 5.70 20.21
N VAL A 69 10.70 4.73 20.03
CA VAL A 69 11.04 3.33 19.70
C VAL A 69 11.73 3.20 18.34
N ARG A 70 11.58 4.19 17.46
CA ARG A 70 12.16 4.24 16.11
C ARG A 70 13.45 5.07 16.05
N ALA A 71 13.76 5.81 17.13
CA ALA A 71 14.92 6.69 17.17
C ALA A 71 16.23 5.94 16.89
N GLY A 72 17.08 6.51 16.05
CA GLY A 72 18.38 5.94 15.65
C GLY A 72 18.27 4.69 14.76
N LYS A 73 17.08 4.29 14.32
CA LYS A 73 16.87 3.10 13.48
C LYS A 73 16.44 3.52 12.08
N PRO A 74 17.22 3.21 11.03
CA PRO A 74 16.77 3.39 9.67
C PRO A 74 15.63 2.40 9.37
N LEU A 75 14.54 2.90 8.78
CA LEU A 75 13.39 2.09 8.39
C LEU A 75 13.28 2.11 6.87
N PRO A 76 13.44 0.96 6.20
CA PRO A 76 13.13 0.82 4.80
C PRO A 76 11.63 1.09 4.55
N ILE A 77 11.31 1.82 3.48
CA ILE A 77 9.97 2.29 3.14
C ILE A 77 9.44 1.55 1.92
N GLY A 78 8.11 1.62 1.70
CA GLY A 78 7.40 0.94 0.61
C GLY A 78 6.80 -0.37 1.09
N ASN A 79 5.47 -0.41 1.26
CA ASN A 79 4.77 -1.58 1.85
C ASN A 79 4.63 -2.75 0.88
N GLU A 80 4.53 -2.45 -0.41
CA GLU A 80 4.35 -3.42 -1.49
C GLU A 80 5.04 -2.95 -2.77
N GLY A 81 5.21 -3.84 -3.71
CA GLY A 81 5.76 -3.54 -5.03
C GLY A 81 5.82 -4.77 -5.90
N ALA A 82 6.21 -4.56 -7.15
CA ALA A 82 6.37 -5.61 -8.15
C ALA A 82 7.62 -5.41 -8.98
N GLY A 83 8.04 -6.47 -9.62
CA GLY A 83 9.19 -6.48 -10.52
C GLY A 83 9.51 -7.88 -11.01
N THR A 84 10.66 -8.00 -11.66
CA THR A 84 11.13 -9.25 -12.23
C THR A 84 12.08 -9.98 -11.27
N VAL A 85 11.89 -11.27 -11.09
CA VAL A 85 12.86 -12.12 -10.38
C VAL A 85 14.11 -12.27 -11.24
N VAL A 86 15.26 -11.78 -10.74
CA VAL A 86 16.54 -11.77 -11.47
C VAL A 86 17.54 -12.79 -10.96
N ALA A 87 17.35 -13.31 -9.76
CA ALA A 87 18.15 -14.39 -9.19
C ALA A 87 17.33 -15.17 -8.15
N ALA A 88 17.72 -16.40 -7.86
CA ALA A 88 17.09 -17.26 -6.87
C ALA A 88 18.14 -18.14 -6.18
N GLY A 89 17.83 -18.57 -4.96
CA GLY A 89 18.57 -19.62 -4.27
C GLY A 89 18.41 -20.97 -4.98
N ASP A 90 18.88 -22.03 -4.36
CA ASP A 90 18.94 -23.39 -4.95
C ASP A 90 17.64 -24.20 -4.80
N ASP A 91 16.63 -23.67 -4.11
CA ASP A 91 15.32 -24.32 -4.03
C ASP A 91 14.63 -24.34 -5.42
N PRO A 92 14.12 -25.51 -5.89
CA PRO A 92 13.46 -25.62 -7.19
C PRO A 92 12.26 -24.66 -7.36
N ALA A 93 11.49 -24.37 -6.31
CA ALA A 93 10.36 -23.45 -6.37
C ALA A 93 10.83 -22.01 -6.55
N ALA A 94 11.94 -21.62 -5.94
CA ALA A 94 12.56 -20.32 -6.13
C ALA A 94 13.15 -20.18 -7.54
N GLN A 95 13.86 -21.20 -8.03
CA GLN A 95 14.42 -21.25 -9.39
C GLN A 95 13.36 -21.11 -10.49
N ALA A 96 12.18 -21.71 -10.28
CA ALA A 96 11.07 -21.64 -11.22
C ALA A 96 10.49 -20.22 -11.39
N LEU A 97 10.82 -19.29 -10.50
CA LEU A 97 10.37 -17.90 -10.56
C LEU A 97 11.30 -16.99 -11.36
N ILE A 98 12.51 -17.41 -11.72
CA ILE A 98 13.45 -16.58 -12.48
C ILE A 98 12.83 -16.12 -13.79
N GLY A 99 12.88 -14.82 -14.05
CA GLY A 99 12.29 -14.16 -15.22
C GLY A 99 10.79 -13.87 -15.10
N LYS A 100 10.11 -14.31 -14.04
CA LYS A 100 8.68 -14.03 -13.84
C LYS A 100 8.47 -12.65 -13.24
N THR A 101 7.35 -12.01 -13.63
CA THR A 101 6.81 -10.84 -12.94
C THR A 101 6.15 -11.30 -11.65
N VAL A 102 6.57 -10.74 -10.53
CA VAL A 102 6.01 -11.03 -9.22
C VAL A 102 5.70 -9.76 -8.46
N ALA A 103 4.70 -9.81 -7.60
CA ALA A 103 4.45 -8.78 -6.60
C ALA A 103 4.56 -9.37 -5.20
N ALA A 104 4.88 -8.53 -4.23
CA ALA A 104 4.91 -8.92 -2.83
C ALA A 104 4.66 -7.72 -1.90
N ALA A 105 4.41 -8.02 -0.64
CA ALA A 105 4.31 -7.06 0.45
C ALA A 105 5.30 -7.43 1.57
N GLY A 106 5.46 -6.53 2.54
CA GLY A 106 6.32 -6.79 3.72
C GLY A 106 7.34 -5.69 3.99
N GLY A 107 7.21 -4.55 3.32
CA GLY A 107 8.04 -3.37 3.52
C GLY A 107 9.35 -3.38 2.74
N GLY A 108 9.97 -2.19 2.64
CA GLY A 108 11.26 -2.01 1.98
C GLY A 108 11.23 -2.10 0.46
N PHE A 109 10.10 -1.76 -0.19
CA PHE A 109 9.98 -1.79 -1.65
C PHE A 109 10.45 -0.51 -2.35
N TYR A 110 10.71 0.59 -1.62
CA TYR A 110 11.34 1.77 -2.22
C TYR A 110 12.85 1.52 -2.35
N THR A 111 13.20 0.55 -3.16
CA THR A 111 14.55 0.05 -3.41
C THR A 111 14.68 -0.49 -4.84
N GLN A 112 15.89 -0.59 -5.36
CA GLN A 112 16.13 -1.20 -6.68
C GLN A 112 16.03 -2.73 -6.65
N TYR A 113 16.42 -3.37 -5.54
CA TYR A 113 16.39 -4.81 -5.39
C TYR A 113 15.82 -5.22 -4.04
N ARG A 114 15.00 -6.25 -4.02
CA ARG A 114 14.37 -6.78 -2.81
C ARG A 114 14.56 -8.28 -2.72
N LEU A 115 15.09 -8.77 -1.59
CA LEU A 115 15.19 -10.18 -1.28
C LEU A 115 13.93 -10.64 -0.55
N LEU A 116 13.30 -11.72 -1.01
CA LEU A 116 12.07 -12.29 -0.47
C LEU A 116 12.12 -13.81 -0.56
N ARG A 117 11.22 -14.50 0.14
CA ARG A 117 11.00 -15.93 -0.08
C ARG A 117 10.07 -16.15 -1.25
N ALA A 118 10.31 -17.17 -2.05
CA ALA A 118 9.49 -17.51 -3.22
C ALA A 118 8.00 -17.65 -2.86
N ARG A 119 7.69 -18.23 -1.69
CA ARG A 119 6.32 -18.41 -1.19
C ARG A 119 5.58 -17.11 -0.85
N ASP A 120 6.31 -16.00 -0.64
CA ASP A 120 5.73 -14.70 -0.32
C ASP A 120 5.46 -13.86 -1.58
N CYS A 121 5.77 -14.42 -2.75
CA CYS A 121 5.59 -13.79 -4.05
C CYS A 121 4.28 -14.22 -4.71
N LEU A 122 3.48 -13.26 -5.14
CA LEU A 122 2.35 -13.47 -6.04
C LEU A 122 2.88 -13.45 -7.48
N VAL A 123 2.76 -14.56 -8.18
CA VAL A 123 3.24 -14.71 -9.56
C VAL A 123 2.16 -14.27 -10.52
N PHE A 124 2.52 -13.48 -11.52
CA PHE A 124 1.62 -13.00 -12.56
C PHE A 124 1.79 -13.76 -13.88
N PRO A 125 0.76 -13.78 -14.75
CA PRO A 125 0.89 -14.29 -16.10
C PRO A 125 2.03 -13.62 -16.87
N ASP A 126 2.63 -14.35 -17.80
CA ASP A 126 3.70 -13.82 -18.65
C ASP A 126 3.19 -12.61 -19.46
N GLY A 127 4.00 -11.56 -19.50
CA GLY A 127 3.66 -10.29 -20.15
C GLY A 127 2.90 -9.28 -19.28
N THR A 128 2.56 -9.61 -18.02
CA THR A 128 2.02 -8.62 -17.09
C THR A 128 3.09 -7.58 -16.73
N ALA A 129 2.76 -6.31 -16.91
CA ALA A 129 3.66 -5.22 -16.52
C ALA A 129 3.76 -5.10 -14.98
N ALA A 130 4.93 -4.72 -14.47
CA ALA A 130 5.12 -4.56 -13.04
C ALA A 130 4.20 -3.48 -12.44
N GLU A 131 3.90 -2.43 -13.20
CA GLU A 131 2.97 -1.35 -12.80
C GLU A 131 1.55 -1.87 -12.55
N GLU A 132 1.11 -2.85 -13.33
CA GLU A 132 -0.21 -3.49 -13.14
C GLU A 132 -0.22 -4.39 -11.90
N ALA A 133 0.92 -5.03 -11.60
CA ALA A 133 1.09 -5.95 -10.49
C ALA A 133 1.35 -5.26 -9.15
N ALA A 134 1.93 -4.05 -9.14
CA ALA A 134 2.51 -3.42 -7.96
C ALA A 134 1.53 -3.17 -6.81
N SER A 135 0.23 -2.92 -7.11
CA SER A 135 -0.81 -2.63 -6.11
C SER A 135 -1.64 -3.85 -5.72
N SER A 136 -1.06 -5.06 -5.71
CA SER A 136 -1.83 -6.30 -5.57
C SER A 136 -2.03 -6.78 -4.12
N PHE A 137 -1.44 -6.12 -3.13
CA PHE A 137 -1.53 -6.55 -1.73
C PHE A 137 -2.29 -5.58 -0.83
N VAL A 138 -1.79 -4.36 -0.62
CA VAL A 138 -2.30 -3.48 0.45
C VAL A 138 -3.79 -3.20 0.29
N ASN A 139 -4.21 -2.68 -0.86
CA ASN A 139 -5.61 -2.33 -1.09
C ASN A 139 -6.50 -3.55 -1.32
N PRO A 140 -6.15 -4.54 -2.18
CA PRO A 140 -6.98 -5.72 -2.38
C PRO A 140 -7.18 -6.54 -1.09
N MET A 141 -6.11 -6.77 -0.31
CA MET A 141 -6.21 -7.51 0.95
C MET A 141 -7.04 -6.76 1.99
N THR A 142 -6.97 -5.42 2.00
CA THR A 142 -7.81 -4.60 2.87
C THR A 142 -9.28 -4.72 2.48
N ALA A 143 -9.60 -4.65 1.17
CA ALA A 143 -10.98 -4.82 0.69
C ALA A 143 -11.53 -6.22 1.03
N LEU A 144 -10.76 -7.27 0.78
CA LEU A 144 -11.11 -8.64 1.16
C LEU A 144 -11.29 -8.79 2.68
N GLY A 145 -10.39 -8.18 3.47
CA GLY A 145 -10.46 -8.17 4.93
C GLY A 145 -11.72 -7.48 5.46
N MET A 146 -12.15 -6.38 4.84
CA MET A 146 -13.40 -5.69 5.20
C MET A 146 -14.61 -6.58 4.96
N VAL A 147 -14.73 -7.19 3.78
CA VAL A 147 -15.82 -8.12 3.46
C VAL A 147 -15.78 -9.36 4.35
N GLY A 148 -14.59 -9.94 4.55
CA GLY A 148 -14.40 -11.10 5.42
C GLY A 148 -14.79 -10.80 6.88
N THR A 149 -14.40 -9.64 7.40
CA THR A 149 -14.77 -9.20 8.75
C THR A 149 -16.28 -8.98 8.86
N MET A 150 -16.89 -8.29 7.90
CA MET A 150 -18.34 -8.10 7.84
C MET A 150 -19.08 -9.44 7.99
N ARG A 151 -18.69 -10.45 7.22
CA ARG A 151 -19.30 -11.77 7.25
C ARG A 151 -19.08 -12.49 8.57
N ARG A 152 -17.85 -12.48 9.09
CA ARG A 152 -17.51 -13.11 10.36
C ARG A 152 -18.28 -12.54 11.54
N GLU A 153 -18.47 -11.22 11.57
CA GLU A 153 -19.22 -10.52 12.61
C GLU A 153 -20.77 -10.53 12.38
N GLY A 154 -21.24 -11.13 11.28
CA GLY A 154 -22.66 -11.25 10.97
C GLY A 154 -23.33 -9.97 10.45
N TYR A 155 -22.56 -8.96 10.06
CA TYR A 155 -23.09 -7.74 9.45
C TYR A 155 -23.62 -8.00 8.04
N LYS A 156 -24.60 -7.19 7.60
CA LYS A 156 -25.31 -7.38 6.34
C LYS A 156 -24.80 -6.48 5.20
N GLY A 157 -23.95 -5.52 5.50
CA GLY A 157 -23.40 -4.58 4.54
C GLY A 157 -22.25 -3.78 5.13
N LEU A 158 -21.64 -2.95 4.31
CA LEU A 158 -20.53 -2.09 4.65
C LEU A 158 -20.84 -0.63 4.40
N VAL A 159 -20.21 0.25 5.17
CA VAL A 159 -20.16 1.69 4.93
C VAL A 159 -18.69 2.09 4.77
N HIS A 160 -18.35 2.80 3.70
CA HIS A 160 -16.99 3.23 3.42
C HIS A 160 -16.89 4.74 3.20
N THR A 161 -16.12 5.44 4.04
CA THR A 161 -16.04 6.91 4.06
C THR A 161 -15.00 7.52 3.09
N ALA A 162 -14.09 6.71 2.58
CA ALA A 162 -13.10 7.12 1.58
C ALA A 162 -13.35 6.43 0.24
N ALA A 163 -14.62 6.40 -0.19
CA ALA A 163 -15.10 5.50 -1.22
C ALA A 163 -14.48 5.75 -2.62
N ALA A 164 -14.05 6.97 -2.93
CA ALA A 164 -13.39 7.29 -4.21
C ALA A 164 -11.88 6.99 -4.23
N SER A 165 -11.29 6.52 -3.13
CA SER A 165 -9.89 6.08 -3.09
C SER A 165 -9.69 4.78 -3.90
N ASN A 166 -8.42 4.43 -4.20
CA ASN A 166 -8.11 3.16 -4.86
C ASN A 166 -8.72 1.96 -4.10
N LEU A 167 -8.56 1.92 -2.78
CA LEU A 167 -9.20 0.92 -1.94
C LEU A 167 -10.73 0.92 -2.11
N GLY A 168 -11.36 2.09 -2.08
CA GLY A 168 -12.82 2.20 -2.22
C GLY A 168 -13.32 1.72 -3.58
N GLN A 169 -12.63 2.05 -4.66
CA GLN A 169 -12.96 1.57 -6.00
C GLN A 169 -12.81 0.04 -6.12
N MET A 170 -11.77 -0.55 -5.51
CA MET A 170 -11.59 -2.00 -5.42
C MET A 170 -12.70 -2.65 -4.59
N LEU A 171 -13.07 -2.03 -3.46
CA LEU A 171 -14.15 -2.50 -2.60
C LEU A 171 -15.51 -2.46 -3.32
N VAL A 172 -15.80 -1.41 -4.11
CA VAL A 172 -17.00 -1.36 -4.96
C VAL A 172 -17.05 -2.54 -5.91
N LYS A 173 -15.96 -2.80 -6.66
CA LYS A 173 -15.91 -3.93 -7.60
C LYS A 173 -16.09 -5.27 -6.91
N LEU A 174 -15.42 -5.48 -5.77
CA LEU A 174 -15.53 -6.71 -4.98
C LEU A 174 -16.95 -6.91 -4.45
N THR A 175 -17.55 -5.89 -3.84
CA THR A 175 -18.89 -6.00 -3.27
C THR A 175 -19.97 -6.20 -4.34
N LEU A 176 -19.81 -5.60 -5.53
CA LEU A 176 -20.71 -5.86 -6.66
C LEU A 176 -20.63 -7.31 -7.12
N SER A 177 -19.41 -7.87 -7.27
CA SER A 177 -19.22 -9.26 -7.71
C SER A 177 -19.74 -10.28 -6.70
N GLU A 178 -19.76 -9.93 -5.41
CA GLU A 178 -20.18 -10.83 -4.31
C GLU A 178 -21.59 -10.54 -3.79
N GLY A 179 -22.31 -9.58 -4.36
CA GLY A 179 -23.65 -9.21 -3.96
C GLY A 179 -23.74 -8.63 -2.54
N VAL A 180 -22.68 -7.97 -2.06
CA VAL A 180 -22.60 -7.35 -0.74
C VAL A 180 -23.10 -5.92 -0.80
N PRO A 181 -24.08 -5.50 0.05
CA PRO A 181 -24.50 -4.11 0.15
C PRO A 181 -23.35 -3.21 0.61
N LEU A 182 -23.12 -2.10 -0.12
CA LEU A 182 -22.10 -1.12 0.21
C LEU A 182 -22.64 0.29 0.10
N VAL A 183 -22.59 1.05 1.18
CA VAL A 183 -22.85 2.49 1.19
C VAL A 183 -21.51 3.23 1.02
N ASN A 184 -21.41 4.02 -0.04
CA ASN A 184 -20.22 4.76 -0.41
C ASN A 184 -20.37 6.22 -0.01
N ILE A 185 -19.57 6.71 0.91
CA ILE A 185 -19.55 8.11 1.31
C ILE A 185 -18.40 8.83 0.60
N VAL A 186 -18.74 9.90 -0.12
CA VAL A 186 -17.81 10.76 -0.85
C VAL A 186 -17.90 12.19 -0.35
N ARG A 187 -17.03 13.07 -0.84
CA ARG A 187 -16.95 14.48 -0.42
C ARG A 187 -17.22 15.46 -1.57
N SER A 188 -17.61 14.96 -2.73
CA SER A 188 -17.93 15.80 -3.89
C SER A 188 -18.73 15.04 -4.93
N GLN A 189 -19.45 15.80 -5.75
CA GLN A 189 -20.22 15.26 -6.87
C GLN A 189 -19.32 14.55 -7.91
N THR A 190 -18.09 15.04 -8.15
CA THR A 190 -17.15 14.37 -9.07
C THR A 190 -16.81 12.96 -8.58
N GLN A 191 -16.57 12.80 -7.29
CA GLN A 191 -16.31 11.48 -6.69
C GLN A 191 -17.56 10.59 -6.75
N ALA A 192 -18.75 11.16 -6.58
CA ALA A 192 -20.00 10.43 -6.69
C ALA A 192 -20.23 9.88 -8.11
N LEU A 193 -19.95 10.69 -9.14
CA LEU A 193 -20.05 10.27 -10.54
C LEU A 193 -19.08 9.14 -10.85
N LEU A 194 -17.82 9.25 -10.44
CA LEU A 194 -16.81 8.18 -10.60
C LEU A 194 -17.31 6.84 -10.06
N LEU A 195 -17.88 6.82 -8.85
CA LEU A 195 -18.33 5.57 -8.25
C LEU A 195 -19.58 5.01 -8.93
N ARG A 196 -20.50 5.86 -9.38
CA ARG A 196 -21.68 5.45 -10.15
C ARG A 196 -21.29 4.85 -11.50
N GLU A 197 -20.28 5.39 -12.17
CA GLU A 197 -19.71 4.83 -13.40
C GLU A 197 -19.11 3.42 -13.16
N LEU A 198 -18.57 3.18 -11.96
CA LEU A 198 -18.11 1.85 -11.54
C LEU A 198 -19.25 0.89 -11.17
N GLY A 199 -20.50 1.35 -11.17
CA GLY A 199 -21.67 0.56 -10.84
C GLY A 199 -22.15 0.67 -9.39
N ALA A 200 -21.59 1.54 -8.56
CA ALA A 200 -22.03 1.73 -7.19
C ALA A 200 -23.46 2.28 -7.14
N THR A 201 -24.35 1.60 -6.41
CA THR A 201 -25.79 1.95 -6.32
C THR A 201 -26.09 2.92 -5.19
N HIS A 202 -25.36 2.83 -4.07
CA HIS A 202 -25.56 3.66 -2.89
C HIS A 202 -24.35 4.58 -2.71
N VAL A 203 -24.49 5.81 -3.20
CA VAL A 203 -23.43 6.82 -3.11
C VAL A 203 -24.00 8.10 -2.52
N VAL A 204 -23.47 8.49 -1.37
CA VAL A 204 -23.92 9.65 -0.59
C VAL A 204 -22.80 10.69 -0.52
N ASP A 205 -23.12 11.94 -0.84
CA ASP A 205 -22.17 13.05 -0.78
C ASP A 205 -22.27 13.75 0.57
N SER A 206 -21.21 13.67 1.38
CA SER A 206 -21.17 14.31 2.70
C SER A 206 -21.12 15.83 2.67
N SER A 207 -20.92 16.45 1.51
CA SER A 207 -21.05 17.91 1.34
C SER A 207 -22.50 18.38 1.08
N ALA A 208 -23.42 17.44 0.82
CA ALA A 208 -24.82 17.77 0.56
C ALA A 208 -25.55 18.16 1.86
N PRO A 209 -26.44 19.19 1.82
CA PRO A 209 -27.15 19.63 3.02
C PRO A 209 -28.02 18.57 3.69
N ASP A 210 -28.51 17.62 2.90
CA ASP A 210 -29.38 16.52 3.31
C ASP A 210 -28.64 15.19 3.57
N PHE A 211 -27.32 15.24 3.71
CA PHE A 211 -26.43 14.06 3.90
C PHE A 211 -26.98 13.08 4.95
N MET A 212 -27.36 13.58 6.14
CA MET A 212 -27.86 12.74 7.23
C MET A 212 -29.20 12.07 6.92
N ALA A 213 -30.00 12.64 6.03
CA ALA A 213 -31.27 12.05 5.61
C ALA A 213 -31.10 10.97 4.51
N GLN A 214 -29.94 10.95 3.85
CA GLN A 214 -29.59 9.96 2.82
C GLN A 214 -28.88 8.72 3.39
N LEU A 215 -28.39 8.78 4.62
CA LEU A 215 -27.77 7.67 5.37
C LEU A 215 -28.82 6.79 6.06
#